data_6c6a575ea5787370c97cf22dae848af1
#
_entry.id   6c6a575ea5787370c97cf22dae848af1
#
_cell.length_a   1.000
_cell.length_b   1.000
_cell.length_c   1.000
_cell.angle_alpha   90.00
_cell.angle_beta   90.00
_cell.angle_gamma   90.00
#
_symmetry.space_group_name_H-M   'P 1'
#
loop_
_entity.id
_entity.type
_entity.pdbx_description
1 polymer ?
#
loop_
_entity_poly.entity_id
_entity_poly.type
_entity_poly.pdbx_seq_one_letter_code
_entity_poly.pdbx_strand_id
1 'polypeptide(L)'
;DPDTIDWLEQNSGLPVIDHWWQTELGWPAIATCIGLGDRRRKRGSAGLAVPGYEFAILDDHGKPVAEGDSGNVVIRAPLAPGAFRTLWNNKAGYEKNFATFPGFYETGDAGYRDLDGFLHIMGRTDDIINVAGHRLSTGQMEQIVASQDGVAECAVIGADDPIKGMIPIAFVSARTGHDGDEALASRTVEAVRDELGALAALKKVYVVPQLPKTRSGKILRNLLRKIVNSEPFEIPPTIEDTSVPAAI
;
A
#
# COMPACT_ATOMS: atom_id res chain seq x y z
N ASP A 1 -3.87 7.65 5.81
CA ASP A 1 -3.82 8.98 5.20
C ASP A 1 -3.67 10.05 6.28
N PRO A 2 -2.55 10.82 6.30
CA PRO A 2 -2.28 11.84 7.31
C PRO A 2 -3.31 12.96 7.37
N ASP A 3 -3.84 13.39 6.22
CA ASP A 3 -4.82 14.49 6.16
C ASP A 3 -6.16 14.10 6.78
N THR A 4 -6.56 12.84 6.61
CA THR A 4 -7.75 12.28 7.26
C THR A 4 -7.57 12.22 8.79
N ILE A 5 -6.38 11.86 9.27
CA ILE A 5 -6.07 11.87 10.71
C ILE A 5 -6.15 13.30 11.27
N ASP A 6 -5.51 14.26 10.59
CA ASP A 6 -5.53 15.66 10.99
C ASP A 6 -6.98 16.20 11.03
N TRP A 7 -7.79 15.88 10.01
CA TRP A 7 -9.20 16.27 9.97
C TRP A 7 -10.01 15.65 11.12
N LEU A 8 -9.80 14.37 11.41
CA LEU A 8 -10.48 13.68 12.52
C LEU A 8 -10.10 14.30 13.89
N GLU A 9 -8.82 14.61 14.11
CA GLU A 9 -8.34 15.22 15.36
C GLU A 9 -8.91 16.64 15.52
N GLN A 10 -8.93 17.42 14.46
CA GLN A 10 -9.50 18.78 14.48
C GLN A 10 -11.00 18.78 14.80
N ASN A 11 -11.75 17.82 14.25
CA ASN A 11 -13.20 17.79 14.44
C ASN A 11 -13.65 17.08 15.72
N SER A 12 -12.87 16.11 16.22
CA SER A 12 -13.21 15.38 17.46
C SER A 12 -12.62 16.01 18.72
N GLY A 13 -11.54 16.77 18.60
CA GLY A 13 -10.74 17.25 19.73
C GLY A 13 -9.99 16.12 20.46
N LEU A 14 -9.94 14.92 19.88
CA LEU A 14 -9.32 13.73 20.48
C LEU A 14 -8.16 13.24 19.60
N PRO A 15 -7.11 12.65 20.21
CA PRO A 15 -6.03 12.06 19.43
C PRO A 15 -6.51 10.83 18.65
N VAL A 16 -6.18 10.75 17.38
CA VAL A 16 -6.37 9.55 16.56
C VAL A 16 -5.13 8.67 16.70
N ILE A 17 -5.32 7.43 17.10
CA ILE A 17 -4.25 6.44 17.21
C ILE A 17 -4.26 5.61 15.93
N ASP A 18 -3.35 5.94 15.03
CA ASP A 18 -3.09 5.08 13.90
C ASP A 18 -2.41 3.78 14.33
N HIS A 19 -2.60 2.72 13.56
CA HIS A 19 -2.01 1.43 13.85
C HIS A 19 -1.90 0.58 12.59
N TRP A 20 -0.99 -0.38 12.64
CA TRP A 20 -0.88 -1.41 11.61
C TRP A 20 -1.02 -2.80 12.23
N TRP A 21 -1.78 -3.65 11.57
CA TRP A 21 -2.02 -5.03 11.98
C TRP A 21 -2.33 -5.93 10.79
N GLN A 22 -2.33 -7.23 11.02
CA GLN A 22 -2.79 -8.24 10.08
C GLN A 22 -3.66 -9.25 10.82
N THR A 23 -4.54 -9.94 10.10
CA THR A 23 -5.37 -11.03 10.65
C THR A 23 -4.51 -12.09 11.33
N GLU A 24 -3.35 -12.38 10.76
CA GLU A 24 -2.34 -13.33 11.24
C GLU A 24 -1.75 -12.94 12.60
N LEU A 25 -1.73 -11.66 12.91
CA LEU A 25 -1.16 -11.15 14.17
C LEU A 25 -2.19 -11.04 15.30
N GLY A 26 -3.49 -11.02 14.97
CA GLY A 26 -4.61 -10.98 15.91
C GLY A 26 -4.74 -9.70 16.72
N TRP A 27 -3.79 -8.78 16.59
CA TRP A 27 -3.66 -7.54 17.33
C TRP A 27 -2.82 -6.53 16.57
N PRO A 28 -2.98 -5.20 16.79
CA PRO A 28 -2.07 -4.19 16.28
C PRO A 28 -0.62 -4.46 16.70
N ALA A 29 0.26 -4.62 15.72
CA ALA A 29 1.67 -4.88 15.97
C ALA A 29 2.53 -3.60 15.92
N ILE A 30 1.99 -2.53 15.30
CA ILE A 30 2.53 -1.17 15.31
C ILE A 30 1.42 -0.26 15.80
N ALA A 31 1.68 0.56 16.81
CA ALA A 31 0.72 1.54 17.32
C ALA A 31 1.39 2.50 18.32
N THR A 32 0.70 3.57 18.70
CA THR A 32 1.04 4.37 19.87
C THR A 32 0.41 3.76 21.12
N CYS A 33 1.23 3.25 22.03
CA CYS A 33 0.76 2.55 23.24
C CYS A 33 0.43 3.55 24.37
N ILE A 34 -0.62 4.36 24.20
CA ILE A 34 -1.02 5.40 25.17
C ILE A 34 -1.24 4.82 26.57
N GLY A 35 -1.83 3.64 26.67
CA GLY A 35 -2.07 2.94 27.94
C GLY A 35 -0.77 2.57 28.70
N LEU A 36 0.37 2.53 28.02
CA LEU A 36 1.69 2.32 28.62
C LEU A 36 2.45 3.63 28.85
N GLY A 37 1.78 4.79 28.67
CA GLY A 37 2.38 6.12 28.84
C GLY A 37 3.14 6.63 27.61
N ASP A 38 3.23 5.87 26.54
CA ASP A 38 3.83 6.35 25.29
C ASP A 38 2.81 7.18 24.50
N ARG A 39 3.14 8.43 24.25
CA ARG A 39 2.31 9.37 23.50
C ARG A 39 2.98 9.89 22.23
N ARG A 40 4.15 9.29 21.87
CA ARG A 40 4.88 9.70 20.66
C ARG A 40 4.09 9.29 19.43
N ARG A 41 3.86 10.26 18.57
CA ARG A 41 3.18 10.06 17.28
C ARG A 41 3.95 10.80 16.21
N LYS A 42 3.90 10.29 15.00
CA LYS A 42 4.53 10.90 13.84
C LYS A 42 3.60 10.83 12.64
N ARG A 43 3.39 11.95 12.00
CA ARG A 43 2.52 12.06 10.82
C ARG A 43 2.96 11.08 9.73
N GLY A 44 2.03 10.31 9.19
CA GLY A 44 2.29 9.30 8.15
C GLY A 44 2.91 7.99 8.66
N SER A 45 3.09 7.82 9.97
CA SER A 45 3.54 6.58 10.57
C SER A 45 2.42 5.91 11.37
N ALA A 46 2.34 4.60 11.29
CA ALA A 46 1.46 3.80 12.13
C ALA A 46 1.93 3.76 13.61
N GLY A 47 3.13 4.23 13.93
CA GLY A 47 3.68 4.28 15.26
C GLY A 47 4.96 3.47 15.47
N LEU A 48 5.13 2.98 16.68
CA LEU A 48 6.25 2.13 17.11
C LEU A 48 5.80 0.68 17.26
N ALA A 49 6.76 -0.24 17.28
CA ALA A 49 6.48 -1.64 17.58
C ALA A 49 5.78 -1.78 18.94
N VAL A 50 4.65 -2.49 18.96
CA VAL A 50 3.95 -2.83 20.19
C VAL A 50 4.76 -3.86 20.97
N PRO A 51 4.79 -3.82 22.32
CA PRO A 51 5.50 -4.81 23.12
C PRO A 51 5.16 -6.26 22.72
N GLY A 52 6.20 -7.07 22.50
CA GLY A 52 6.09 -8.44 22.00
C GLY A 52 6.33 -8.63 20.51
N TYR A 53 6.49 -7.55 19.75
CA TYR A 53 6.87 -7.58 18.34
C TYR A 53 8.23 -6.93 18.11
N GLU A 54 9.11 -7.60 17.35
CA GLU A 54 10.39 -7.08 16.92
C GLU A 54 10.41 -7.02 15.40
N PHE A 55 10.37 -5.81 14.83
CA PHE A 55 10.40 -5.57 13.40
C PHE A 55 11.82 -5.43 12.87
N ALA A 56 12.03 -5.93 11.66
CA ALA A 56 13.18 -5.59 10.84
C ALA A 56 12.71 -5.16 9.45
N ILE A 57 13.52 -4.35 8.79
CA ILE A 57 13.34 -3.97 7.39
C ILE A 57 14.49 -4.61 6.62
N LEU A 58 14.15 -5.51 5.69
CA LEU A 58 15.14 -6.31 4.97
C LEU A 58 15.08 -6.03 3.46
N ASP A 59 16.24 -6.10 2.80
CA ASP A 59 16.29 -6.15 1.34
C ASP A 59 15.79 -7.52 0.81
N ASP A 60 15.76 -7.70 -0.50
CA ASP A 60 15.29 -8.94 -1.14
C ASP A 60 16.26 -10.12 -0.92
N HIS A 61 17.44 -9.87 -0.38
CA HIS A 61 18.45 -10.87 0.01
C HIS A 61 18.44 -11.19 1.51
N GLY A 62 17.50 -10.61 2.27
CA GLY A 62 17.36 -10.82 3.70
C GLY A 62 18.36 -10.06 4.56
N LYS A 63 19.04 -9.04 4.02
CA LYS A 63 19.95 -8.17 4.78
C LYS A 63 19.19 -6.94 5.29
N PRO A 64 19.49 -6.49 6.53
CA PRO A 64 18.94 -5.23 7.02
C PRO A 64 19.31 -4.06 6.11
N VAL A 65 18.34 -3.21 5.81
CA VAL A 65 18.57 -1.94 5.11
C VAL A 65 18.96 -0.82 6.08
N ALA A 66 19.49 0.29 5.57
CA ALA A 66 19.77 1.45 6.41
C ALA A 66 18.48 2.12 6.90
N GLU A 67 18.57 2.86 8.02
CA GLU A 67 17.44 3.65 8.50
C GLU A 67 17.04 4.70 7.46
N GLY A 68 15.74 4.80 7.19
CA GLY A 68 15.17 5.61 6.11
C GLY A 68 15.04 4.89 4.77
N ASP A 69 15.78 3.80 4.55
CA ASP A 69 15.65 3.03 3.32
C ASP A 69 14.46 2.06 3.40
N SER A 70 13.77 1.89 2.27
CA SER A 70 12.63 0.99 2.18
C SER A 70 13.04 -0.45 1.91
N GLY A 71 12.31 -1.39 2.51
CA GLY A 71 12.52 -2.82 2.34
C GLY A 71 11.26 -3.63 2.65
N ASN A 72 11.45 -4.94 2.77
CA ASN A 72 10.41 -5.86 3.21
C ASN A 72 10.24 -5.74 4.73
N VAL A 73 9.01 -5.48 5.18
CA VAL A 73 8.68 -5.44 6.60
C VAL A 73 8.54 -6.86 7.10
N VAL A 74 9.36 -7.24 8.07
CA VAL A 74 9.34 -8.59 8.65
C VAL A 74 9.30 -8.52 10.17
N ILE A 75 8.77 -9.57 10.80
CA ILE A 75 8.68 -9.68 12.26
C ILE A 75 9.52 -10.88 12.72
N ARG A 76 10.40 -10.67 13.70
CA ARG A 76 11.24 -11.74 14.24
C ARG A 76 10.38 -12.85 14.86
N ALA A 77 10.68 -14.09 14.52
CA ALA A 77 10.09 -15.27 15.14
C ALA A 77 10.82 -15.64 16.46
N PRO A 78 10.12 -16.24 17.45
CA PRO A 78 8.71 -16.61 17.43
C PRO A 78 7.79 -15.39 17.55
N LEU A 79 6.65 -15.44 16.89
CA LEU A 79 5.64 -14.38 16.98
C LEU A 79 5.01 -14.33 18.39
N ALA A 80 4.42 -13.18 18.72
CA ALA A 80 3.69 -12.99 19.97
C ALA A 80 2.58 -14.07 20.16
N PRO A 81 2.23 -14.45 21.40
CA PRO A 81 1.31 -15.57 21.67
C PRO A 81 -0.08 -15.42 21.03
N GLY A 82 -0.53 -14.18 20.75
CA GLY A 82 -1.82 -13.90 20.09
C GLY A 82 -1.80 -14.08 18.57
N ALA A 83 -0.63 -14.27 17.96
CA ALA A 83 -0.51 -14.47 16.51
C ALA A 83 -0.97 -15.88 16.10
N PHE A 84 -1.26 -16.04 14.82
CA PHE A 84 -1.69 -17.31 14.24
C PHE A 84 -0.67 -18.43 14.48
N ARG A 85 -1.17 -19.65 14.67
CA ARG A 85 -0.36 -20.85 14.96
C ARG A 85 -0.31 -21.80 13.78
N THR A 86 -1.24 -21.66 12.84
CA THR A 86 -1.39 -22.48 11.64
C THR A 86 -2.42 -21.84 10.71
N LEU A 87 -2.56 -22.40 9.50
CA LEU A 87 -3.68 -22.14 8.60
C LEU A 87 -4.53 -23.40 8.47
N TRP A 88 -5.87 -23.23 8.47
CA TRP A 88 -6.81 -24.36 8.39
C TRP A 88 -6.55 -25.18 7.13
N ASN A 89 -6.25 -26.47 7.30
CA ASN A 89 -5.94 -27.44 6.24
C ASN A 89 -4.85 -26.96 5.25
N ASN A 90 -3.98 -26.01 5.64
CA ASN A 90 -2.96 -25.44 4.77
C ASN A 90 -1.64 -25.18 5.52
N LYS A 91 -1.03 -26.28 5.99
CA LYS A 91 0.27 -26.19 6.69
C LYS A 91 1.36 -25.57 5.80
N ALA A 92 1.41 -25.94 4.53
CA ALA A 92 2.39 -25.40 3.58
C ALA A 92 2.23 -23.87 3.40
N GLY A 93 0.99 -23.36 3.38
CA GLY A 93 0.73 -21.93 3.35
C GLY A 93 1.21 -21.22 4.61
N TYR A 94 1.10 -21.86 5.79
CA TYR A 94 1.68 -21.31 7.03
C TYR A 94 3.20 -21.25 6.95
N GLU A 95 3.86 -22.34 6.58
CA GLU A 95 5.32 -22.46 6.49
C GLU A 95 5.91 -21.48 5.46
N LYS A 96 5.18 -21.20 4.37
CA LYS A 96 5.58 -20.22 3.34
C LYS A 96 5.87 -18.83 3.91
N ASN A 97 5.12 -18.39 4.93
CA ASN A 97 5.33 -17.06 5.52
C ASN A 97 6.65 -16.94 6.30
N PHE A 98 7.39 -18.04 6.49
CA PHE A 98 8.69 -18.05 7.19
C PHE A 98 9.83 -18.56 6.28
N ALA A 99 9.54 -18.83 5.01
CA ALA A 99 10.50 -19.47 4.11
C ALA A 99 11.44 -18.47 3.44
N THR A 100 10.94 -17.29 3.07
CA THR A 100 11.71 -16.27 2.33
C THR A 100 12.82 -15.67 3.21
N PHE A 101 12.52 -15.38 4.47
CA PHE A 101 13.44 -14.75 5.42
C PHE A 101 13.58 -15.65 6.65
N PRO A 102 14.59 -16.55 6.72
CA PRO A 102 14.76 -17.46 7.84
C PRO A 102 14.84 -16.74 9.19
N GLY A 103 14.01 -17.16 10.15
CA GLY A 103 13.91 -16.54 11.48
C GLY A 103 12.95 -15.34 11.57
N PHE A 104 12.26 -15.01 10.47
CA PHE A 104 11.27 -13.94 10.42
C PHE A 104 9.96 -14.42 9.81
N TYR A 105 8.88 -13.81 10.24
CA TYR A 105 7.58 -13.82 9.57
C TYR A 105 7.56 -12.74 8.50
N GLU A 106 7.28 -13.13 7.27
CA GLU A 106 7.10 -12.23 6.13
C GLU A 106 5.68 -11.67 6.13
N THR A 107 5.56 -10.35 6.34
CA THR A 107 4.26 -9.68 6.39
C THR A 107 3.62 -9.51 5.01
N GLY A 108 4.44 -9.51 3.96
CA GLY A 108 4.05 -9.16 2.60
C GLY A 108 3.79 -7.65 2.43
N ASP A 109 4.25 -6.83 3.38
CA ASP A 109 4.21 -5.38 3.29
C ASP A 109 5.62 -4.81 3.13
N ALA A 110 5.72 -3.68 2.42
CA ALA A 110 6.92 -2.89 2.29
C ALA A 110 6.83 -1.65 3.18
N GLY A 111 7.97 -1.19 3.69
CA GLY A 111 8.03 -0.03 4.55
C GLY A 111 9.47 0.35 4.89
N TYR A 112 9.62 1.32 5.75
CA TYR A 112 10.91 1.74 6.29
C TYR A 112 10.80 2.09 7.77
N ARG A 113 11.94 2.12 8.44
CA ARG A 113 12.07 2.67 9.79
C ARG A 113 12.82 3.98 9.68
N ASP A 114 12.28 5.04 10.27
CA ASP A 114 12.98 6.31 10.32
C ASP A 114 13.98 6.40 11.49
N LEU A 115 14.76 7.49 11.51
CA LEU A 115 15.80 7.73 12.52
C LEU A 115 15.29 7.82 13.97
N ASP A 116 13.99 8.10 14.16
CA ASP A 116 13.35 8.15 15.47
C ASP A 116 12.75 6.78 15.87
N GLY A 117 12.88 5.75 14.99
CA GLY A 117 12.41 4.38 15.20
C GLY A 117 10.96 4.14 14.79
N PHE A 118 10.26 5.14 14.24
CA PHE A 118 8.90 4.99 13.75
C PHE A 118 8.85 4.14 12.48
N LEU A 119 7.82 3.29 12.40
CA LEU A 119 7.60 2.41 11.25
C LEU A 119 6.58 3.04 10.29
N HIS A 120 6.96 3.14 9.04
CA HIS A 120 6.16 3.67 7.95
C HIS A 120 5.84 2.53 6.98
N ILE A 121 4.56 2.18 6.86
CA ILE A 121 4.11 1.14 5.94
C ILE A 121 3.73 1.79 4.61
N MET A 122 4.40 1.36 3.54
CA MET A 122 4.21 1.92 2.20
C MET A 122 3.10 1.22 1.40
N GLY A 123 2.76 -0.01 1.80
CA GLY A 123 1.76 -0.85 1.14
C GLY A 123 2.23 -2.29 0.99
N ARG A 124 1.47 -3.08 0.22
CA ARG A 124 1.83 -4.47 -0.08
C ARG A 124 3.09 -4.51 -0.95
N THR A 125 3.94 -5.52 -0.75
CA THR A 125 5.14 -5.70 -1.58
C THR A 125 4.80 -5.95 -3.05
N ASP A 126 3.67 -6.60 -3.33
CA ASP A 126 3.14 -6.83 -4.67
C ASP A 126 2.47 -5.60 -5.32
N ASP A 127 2.17 -4.56 -4.53
CA ASP A 127 1.66 -3.27 -5.01
C ASP A 127 2.77 -2.19 -5.13
N ILE A 128 3.98 -2.45 -4.64
CA ILE A 128 5.11 -1.52 -4.77
C ILE A 128 5.58 -1.47 -6.23
N ILE A 129 5.80 -0.27 -6.72
CA ILE A 129 6.29 -0.04 -8.09
C ILE A 129 7.81 0.17 -8.05
N ASN A 130 8.55 -0.72 -8.72
CA ASN A 130 10.00 -0.63 -8.82
C ASN A 130 10.40 0.09 -10.11
N VAL A 131 10.69 1.38 -10.01
CA VAL A 131 11.12 2.19 -11.16
C VAL A 131 12.63 2.39 -11.08
N ALA A 132 13.37 1.80 -12.01
CA ALA A 132 14.83 1.92 -12.08
C ALA A 132 15.54 1.63 -10.73
N GLY A 133 15.06 0.64 -9.97
CA GLY A 133 15.59 0.25 -8.67
C GLY A 133 15.04 1.02 -7.46
N HIS A 134 14.19 2.00 -7.67
CA HIS A 134 13.52 2.75 -6.59
C HIS A 134 12.14 2.17 -6.29
N ARG A 135 11.86 1.92 -5.02
CA ARG A 135 10.56 1.45 -4.55
C ARG A 135 9.63 2.63 -4.33
N LEU A 136 8.55 2.71 -5.08
CA LEU A 136 7.54 3.77 -5.01
C LEU A 136 6.23 3.22 -4.42
N SER A 137 5.66 3.97 -3.48
CA SER A 137 4.38 3.64 -2.86
C SER A 137 3.21 3.99 -3.77
N THR A 138 2.41 3.01 -4.14
CA THR A 138 1.13 3.25 -4.84
C THR A 138 0.19 4.09 -4.00
N GLY A 139 0.17 3.88 -2.67
CA GLY A 139 -0.68 4.62 -1.75
C GLY A 139 -0.37 6.12 -1.70
N GLN A 140 0.91 6.51 -1.71
CA GLN A 140 1.30 7.92 -1.78
C GLN A 140 0.86 8.57 -3.09
N MET A 141 1.04 7.87 -4.21
CA MET A 141 0.56 8.37 -5.50
C MET A 141 -0.96 8.48 -5.53
N GLU A 142 -1.67 7.48 -5.04
CA GLU A 142 -3.14 7.47 -4.97
C GLU A 142 -3.67 8.61 -4.11
N GLN A 143 -3.01 8.97 -3.03
CA GLN A 143 -3.38 10.12 -2.19
C GLN A 143 -3.33 11.42 -3.01
N ILE A 144 -2.25 11.65 -3.75
CA ILE A 144 -2.09 12.83 -4.61
C ILE A 144 -3.13 12.83 -5.73
N VAL A 145 -3.34 11.69 -6.37
CA VAL A 145 -4.35 11.54 -7.43
C VAL A 145 -5.76 11.81 -6.90
N ALA A 146 -6.10 11.25 -5.73
CA ALA A 146 -7.41 11.42 -5.10
C ALA A 146 -7.70 12.86 -4.66
N SER A 147 -6.66 13.65 -4.36
CA SER A 147 -6.80 15.07 -3.99
C SER A 147 -7.14 15.98 -5.18
N GLN A 148 -6.98 15.48 -6.42
CA GLN A 148 -7.26 16.30 -7.61
C GLN A 148 -8.77 16.52 -7.77
N ASP A 149 -9.13 17.78 -8.09
CA ASP A 149 -10.52 18.13 -8.34
C ASP A 149 -11.07 17.34 -9.52
N GLY A 150 -12.28 16.79 -9.35
CA GLY A 150 -12.94 15.94 -10.32
C GLY A 150 -12.65 14.43 -10.20
N VAL A 151 -11.71 14.00 -9.34
CA VAL A 151 -11.45 12.58 -9.07
C VAL A 151 -12.45 12.03 -8.05
N ALA A 152 -13.21 11.01 -8.41
CA ALA A 152 -14.07 10.27 -7.49
C ALA A 152 -13.33 9.12 -6.81
N GLU A 153 -12.67 8.29 -7.62
CA GLU A 153 -11.87 7.15 -7.16
C GLU A 153 -10.63 7.01 -8.04
N CYS A 154 -9.57 6.44 -7.49
CA CYS A 154 -8.37 6.16 -8.25
C CYS A 154 -7.70 4.86 -7.80
N ALA A 155 -6.87 4.33 -8.68
CA ALA A 155 -5.92 3.27 -8.39
C ALA A 155 -4.63 3.52 -9.16
N VAL A 156 -3.49 3.30 -8.51
CA VAL A 156 -2.18 3.34 -9.16
C VAL A 156 -1.60 1.93 -9.18
N ILE A 157 -1.05 1.54 -10.31
CA ILE A 157 -0.40 0.25 -10.52
C ILE A 157 0.95 0.42 -11.20
N GLY A 158 1.84 -0.57 -11.02
CA GLY A 158 3.04 -0.72 -11.85
C GLY A 158 2.72 -1.50 -13.11
N ALA A 159 3.00 -0.92 -14.27
CA ALA A 159 3.02 -1.64 -15.54
C ALA A 159 4.47 -2.00 -15.92
N ASP A 160 4.65 -3.12 -16.61
CA ASP A 160 5.97 -3.57 -17.03
C ASP A 160 6.59 -2.61 -18.06
N ASP A 161 7.87 -2.31 -17.89
CA ASP A 161 8.64 -1.48 -18.80
C ASP A 161 10.01 -2.11 -19.07
N PRO A 162 10.43 -2.29 -20.35
CA PRO A 162 11.65 -3.01 -20.67
C PRO A 162 12.94 -2.28 -20.25
N ILE A 163 12.88 -0.98 -19.96
CA ILE A 163 14.04 -0.16 -19.60
C ILE A 163 14.08 0.10 -18.10
N LYS A 164 12.94 0.45 -17.50
CA LYS A 164 12.83 0.88 -16.09
C LYS A 164 12.42 -0.25 -15.15
N GLY A 165 12.09 -1.43 -15.67
CA GLY A 165 11.47 -2.53 -14.95
C GLY A 165 9.96 -2.32 -14.82
N MET A 166 9.55 -1.25 -14.15
CA MET A 166 8.14 -0.85 -14.04
C MET A 166 7.96 0.66 -14.26
N ILE A 167 6.76 1.05 -14.64
CA ILE A 167 6.32 2.45 -14.72
C ILE A 167 4.98 2.62 -14.02
N PRO A 168 4.74 3.73 -13.30
CA PRO A 168 3.47 3.97 -12.66
C PRO A 168 2.40 4.41 -13.66
N ILE A 169 1.22 3.80 -13.53
CA ILE A 169 0.01 4.11 -14.32
C ILE A 169 -1.14 4.31 -13.35
N ALA A 170 -1.93 5.36 -13.55
CA ALA A 170 -3.14 5.60 -12.78
C ALA A 170 -4.41 5.28 -13.57
N PHE A 171 -5.40 4.75 -12.87
CA PHE A 171 -6.79 4.69 -13.30
C PHE A 171 -7.60 5.62 -12.42
N VAL A 172 -8.46 6.41 -13.03
CA VAL A 172 -9.27 7.43 -12.35
C VAL A 172 -10.72 7.29 -12.82
N SER A 173 -11.68 7.31 -11.90
CA SER A 173 -13.06 7.58 -12.24
C SER A 173 -13.39 9.04 -11.90
N ALA A 174 -14.10 9.72 -12.82
CA ALA A 174 -14.47 11.11 -12.62
C ALA A 174 -15.70 11.24 -11.70
N ARG A 175 -15.76 12.34 -10.95
CA ARG A 175 -16.98 12.70 -10.19
C ARG A 175 -18.11 13.06 -11.15
N THR A 176 -19.35 12.83 -10.73
CA THR A 176 -20.54 13.24 -11.49
C THR A 176 -20.49 14.74 -11.80
N GLY A 177 -20.66 15.10 -13.08
CA GLY A 177 -20.59 16.49 -13.54
C GLY A 177 -19.17 16.96 -13.92
N HIS A 178 -18.17 16.11 -13.79
CA HIS A 178 -16.85 16.34 -14.36
C HIS A 178 -16.66 15.36 -15.51
N ASP A 179 -16.48 15.89 -16.71
CA ASP A 179 -16.10 15.06 -17.84
C ASP A 179 -14.67 14.59 -17.62
N GLY A 180 -14.46 13.28 -17.75
CA GLY A 180 -13.14 12.68 -17.70
C GLY A 180 -12.35 13.07 -18.93
N ASP A 181 -11.79 14.27 -18.93
CA ASP A 181 -11.10 14.88 -20.03
C ASP A 181 -9.58 14.67 -19.96
N GLU A 182 -8.90 14.97 -21.06
CA GLU A 182 -7.44 14.98 -21.15
C GLU A 182 -6.80 15.97 -20.16
N ALA A 183 -7.55 17.01 -19.75
CA ALA A 183 -7.10 17.98 -18.78
C ALA A 183 -7.02 17.39 -17.35
N LEU A 184 -7.97 16.53 -16.95
CA LEU A 184 -7.90 15.81 -15.68
C LEU A 184 -6.69 14.88 -15.65
N ALA A 185 -6.46 14.13 -16.73
CA ALA A 185 -5.31 13.24 -16.84
C ALA A 185 -3.99 14.00 -16.74
N SER A 186 -3.86 15.14 -17.46
CA SER A 186 -2.66 15.97 -17.46
C SER A 186 -2.38 16.57 -16.08
N ARG A 187 -3.37 17.16 -15.42
CA ARG A 187 -3.22 17.70 -14.05
C ARG A 187 -2.77 16.63 -13.05
N THR A 188 -3.33 15.44 -13.17
CA THR A 188 -2.97 14.31 -12.29
C THR A 188 -1.51 13.90 -12.48
N VAL A 189 -1.01 13.84 -13.72
CA VAL A 189 0.41 13.56 -14.00
C VAL A 189 1.32 14.63 -13.41
N GLU A 190 0.96 15.91 -13.61
CA GLU A 190 1.73 17.05 -13.08
C GLU A 190 1.78 17.04 -11.56
N ALA A 191 0.65 16.85 -10.89
CA ALA A 191 0.57 16.79 -9.43
C ALA A 191 1.48 15.72 -8.82
N VAL A 192 1.43 14.49 -9.35
CA VAL A 192 2.30 13.41 -8.86
C VAL A 192 3.78 13.71 -9.12
N ARG A 193 4.10 14.30 -10.28
CA ARG A 193 5.47 14.69 -10.61
C ARG A 193 6.00 15.79 -9.69
N ASP A 194 5.18 16.77 -9.38
CA ASP A 194 5.59 17.93 -8.57
C ASP A 194 5.78 17.55 -7.10
N GLU A 195 4.96 16.64 -6.58
CA GLU A 195 5.05 16.23 -5.18
C GLU A 195 6.06 15.10 -4.92
N LEU A 196 6.18 14.12 -5.83
CA LEU A 196 7.03 12.94 -5.64
C LEU A 196 8.28 12.93 -6.55
N GLY A 197 8.40 13.92 -7.43
CA GLY A 197 9.53 14.05 -8.35
C GLY A 197 9.36 13.27 -9.67
N ALA A 198 10.27 13.55 -10.59
CA ALA A 198 10.21 13.02 -11.96
C ALA A 198 10.29 11.48 -12.08
N LEU A 199 10.89 10.82 -11.09
CA LEU A 199 10.99 9.36 -11.06
C LEU A 199 9.62 8.70 -10.82
N ALA A 200 8.79 9.33 -10.00
CA ALA A 200 7.44 8.89 -9.66
C ALA A 200 6.37 9.37 -10.66
N ALA A 201 6.74 10.16 -11.67
CA ALA A 201 5.80 10.70 -12.65
C ALA A 201 5.01 9.60 -13.32
N LEU A 202 3.68 9.71 -13.25
CA LEU A 202 2.76 8.79 -13.92
C LEU A 202 3.05 8.79 -15.43
N LYS A 203 3.20 7.62 -16.01
CA LYS A 203 3.40 7.48 -17.45
C LYS A 203 2.11 7.72 -18.23
N LYS A 204 0.99 7.30 -17.64
CA LYS A 204 -0.34 7.46 -18.23
C LYS A 204 -1.42 7.49 -17.13
N VAL A 205 -2.47 8.23 -17.39
CA VAL A 205 -3.70 8.22 -16.60
C VAL A 205 -4.83 7.76 -17.53
N TYR A 206 -5.51 6.70 -17.14
CA TYR A 206 -6.73 6.23 -17.81
C TYR A 206 -7.94 6.73 -17.04
N VAL A 207 -8.80 7.48 -17.71
CA VAL A 207 -10.10 7.83 -17.16
C VAL A 207 -11.08 6.73 -17.55
N VAL A 208 -11.67 6.08 -16.55
CA VAL A 208 -12.54 4.92 -16.71
C VAL A 208 -13.88 5.19 -16.04
N PRO A 209 -14.99 4.60 -16.53
CA PRO A 209 -16.30 4.79 -15.90
C PRO A 209 -16.34 4.29 -14.46
N GLN A 210 -15.67 3.18 -14.17
CA GLN A 210 -15.66 2.52 -12.87
C GLN A 210 -14.37 1.69 -12.70
N LEU A 211 -13.88 1.60 -11.45
CA LEU A 211 -12.76 0.71 -11.09
C LEU A 211 -13.29 -0.69 -10.72
N PRO A 212 -12.59 -1.77 -11.09
CA PRO A 212 -12.94 -3.11 -10.68
C PRO A 212 -12.75 -3.29 -9.18
N LYS A 213 -13.82 -3.61 -8.46
CA LYS A 213 -13.82 -3.77 -7.00
C LYS A 213 -14.42 -5.11 -6.59
N THR A 214 -14.04 -5.56 -5.40
CA THR A 214 -14.75 -6.62 -4.72
C THR A 214 -16.07 -6.08 -4.14
N ARG A 215 -17.01 -6.98 -3.78
CA ARG A 215 -18.26 -6.62 -3.09
C ARG A 215 -18.04 -5.87 -1.76
N SER A 216 -16.86 -5.97 -1.16
CA SER A 216 -16.47 -5.20 0.04
C SER A 216 -15.81 -3.86 -0.29
N GLY A 217 -15.78 -3.44 -1.56
CA GLY A 217 -15.24 -2.15 -2.01
C GLY A 217 -13.72 -2.13 -2.23
N LYS A 218 -13.01 -3.27 -2.09
CA LYS A 218 -11.56 -3.32 -2.32
C LYS A 218 -11.26 -3.32 -3.82
N ILE A 219 -10.44 -2.37 -4.28
CA ILE A 219 -9.99 -2.29 -5.68
C ILE A 219 -9.09 -3.49 -6.03
N LEU A 220 -9.34 -4.08 -7.19
CA LEU A 220 -8.64 -5.24 -7.72
C LEU A 220 -7.41 -4.82 -8.56
N ARG A 221 -6.37 -4.26 -7.90
CA ARG A 221 -5.15 -3.74 -8.58
C ARG A 221 -4.44 -4.78 -9.43
N ASN A 222 -4.37 -6.03 -8.96
CA ASN A 222 -3.79 -7.12 -9.74
C ASN A 222 -4.51 -7.36 -11.06
N LEU A 223 -5.85 -7.19 -11.09
CA LEU A 223 -6.62 -7.30 -12.33
C LEU A 223 -6.30 -6.15 -13.29
N LEU A 224 -6.22 -4.90 -12.78
CA LEU A 224 -5.80 -3.74 -13.57
C LEU A 224 -4.40 -3.92 -14.16
N ARG A 225 -3.45 -4.43 -13.38
CA ARG A 225 -2.09 -4.70 -13.85
C ARG A 225 -2.08 -5.71 -15.00
N LYS A 226 -2.81 -6.80 -14.87
CA LYS A 226 -2.91 -7.81 -15.94
C LYS A 226 -3.53 -7.25 -17.22
N ILE A 227 -4.56 -6.40 -17.09
CA ILE A 227 -5.18 -5.74 -18.26
C ILE A 227 -4.15 -4.88 -18.98
N VAL A 228 -3.40 -4.02 -18.25
CA VAL A 228 -2.40 -3.12 -18.84
C VAL A 228 -1.24 -3.90 -19.49
N ASN A 229 -0.78 -4.95 -18.86
CA ASN A 229 0.31 -5.79 -19.38
C ASN A 229 -0.15 -6.78 -20.47
N SER A 230 -1.45 -6.77 -20.83
CA SER A 230 -2.04 -7.72 -21.78
C SER A 230 -1.84 -9.20 -21.35
N GLU A 231 -1.82 -9.43 -20.05
CA GLU A 231 -1.73 -10.78 -19.48
C GLU A 231 -3.11 -11.45 -19.44
N PRO A 232 -3.18 -12.78 -19.61
CA PRO A 232 -4.42 -13.51 -19.42
C PRO A 232 -4.88 -13.42 -17.95
N PHE A 233 -6.18 -13.19 -17.75
CA PHE A 233 -6.77 -13.14 -16.42
C PHE A 233 -8.12 -13.84 -16.36
N GLU A 234 -8.43 -14.34 -15.17
CA GLU A 234 -9.78 -14.81 -14.83
C GLU A 234 -10.47 -13.74 -13.99
N ILE A 235 -11.78 -13.58 -14.18
CA ILE A 235 -12.59 -12.67 -13.40
C ILE A 235 -12.73 -13.26 -11.99
N PRO A 236 -12.25 -12.58 -10.93
CA PRO A 236 -12.35 -13.10 -9.58
C PRO A 236 -13.83 -13.26 -9.16
N PRO A 237 -14.22 -14.36 -8.50
CA PRO A 237 -15.61 -14.58 -8.08
C PRO A 237 -16.10 -13.58 -7.02
N THR A 238 -15.17 -12.82 -6.43
CA THR A 238 -15.44 -11.76 -5.44
C THR A 238 -15.73 -10.41 -6.07
N ILE A 239 -15.58 -10.24 -7.40
CA ILE A 239 -15.84 -8.97 -8.08
C ILE A 239 -17.31 -8.57 -7.94
N GLU A 240 -17.55 -7.28 -7.77
CA GLU A 240 -18.88 -6.71 -7.64
C GLU A 240 -19.61 -6.72 -8.99
N ASP A 241 -18.95 -6.26 -10.04
CA ASP A 241 -19.50 -6.18 -11.41
C ASP A 241 -18.51 -6.80 -12.41
N THR A 242 -18.95 -7.87 -13.05
CA THR A 242 -18.15 -8.64 -14.02
C THR A 242 -17.98 -7.94 -15.37
N SER A 243 -18.72 -6.88 -15.64
CA SER A 243 -18.64 -6.12 -16.91
C SER A 243 -17.53 -5.07 -16.91
N VAL A 244 -17.12 -4.60 -15.73
CA VAL A 244 -16.13 -3.52 -15.58
C VAL A 244 -14.78 -3.82 -16.25
N PRO A 245 -14.19 -5.02 -16.15
CA PRO A 245 -12.90 -5.30 -16.80
C PRO A 245 -12.92 -5.17 -18.33
N ALA A 246 -14.08 -5.38 -18.95
CA ALA A 246 -14.23 -5.26 -20.40
C ALA A 246 -14.41 -3.80 -20.87
N ALA A 247 -14.69 -2.87 -19.95
CA ALA A 247 -14.85 -1.44 -20.22
C ALA A 247 -13.53 -0.64 -20.01
N ILE A 248 -12.47 -1.29 -19.51
CA ILE A 248 -11.14 -0.76 -19.29
C ILE A 248 -10.22 -1.11 -20.46
#